data_8d2cabbc5cf9eb6ddf6011718b2074bb
#
_entry.id   8d2cabbc5cf9eb6ddf6011718b2074bb
#
_cell.length_a   1.000
_cell.length_b   1.000
_cell.length_c   1.000
_cell.angle_alpha   90.00
_cell.angle_beta   90.00
_cell.angle_gamma   90.00
#
_symmetry.space_group_name_H-M   'P 1'
#
loop_
_entity.id
_entity.type
_entity.pdbx_description
1 polymer ?
#
loop_
_entity_poly.entity_id
_entity_poly.type
_entity_poly.pdbx_seq_one_letter_code
_entity_poly.pdbx_strand_id
1 'polypeptide(L)'
;DWIDVHQYAQPDEIYNGEIGTLHGVRFVETSEAKIWKGTGCPTGLAVFSTLILGAHAYGSTEIEGGGLEHIVKQLGYGDDPLNQRASVGWKAHKTAERLVEQYMVRIESVSSYSENASAN
;
A
#
# COMPACT_ATOMS: atom_id res chain seq x y z
N ASP A 1 6.30 -12.14 -25.06
CA ASP A 1 5.55 -12.78 -23.96
C ASP A 1 4.86 -11.78 -23.00
N TRP A 2 5.23 -10.48 -23.06
CA TRP A 2 4.50 -9.43 -22.34
C TRP A 2 3.17 -9.14 -23.01
N ILE A 3 2.11 -9.13 -22.21
CA ILE A 3 0.76 -8.78 -22.64
C ILE A 3 0.31 -7.55 -21.87
N ASP A 4 0.01 -6.47 -22.59
CA ASP A 4 -0.50 -5.25 -21.99
C ASP A 4 -1.91 -5.45 -21.42
N VAL A 5 -2.23 -4.77 -20.32
CA VAL A 5 -3.51 -4.89 -19.64
C VAL A 5 -4.71 -4.59 -20.55
N HIS A 6 -4.56 -3.70 -21.51
CA HIS A 6 -5.63 -3.34 -22.46
C HIS A 6 -5.96 -4.45 -23.47
N GLN A 7 -5.14 -5.50 -23.54
CA GLN A 7 -5.35 -6.61 -24.47
C GLN A 7 -6.13 -7.78 -23.87
N TYR A 8 -6.14 -7.95 -22.55
CA TYR A 8 -6.75 -9.10 -21.88
C TYR A 8 -7.84 -8.78 -20.87
N ALA A 9 -7.85 -7.59 -20.28
CA ALA A 9 -8.76 -7.26 -19.20
C ALA A 9 -9.90 -6.36 -19.66
N GLN A 10 -11.11 -6.65 -19.17
CA GLN A 10 -12.21 -5.71 -19.25
C GLN A 10 -12.02 -4.59 -18.20
N PRO A 11 -12.57 -3.37 -18.41
CA PRO A 11 -12.36 -2.25 -17.49
C PRO A 11 -12.67 -2.55 -16.00
N ASP A 12 -13.63 -3.41 -15.75
CA ASP A 12 -14.07 -3.78 -14.40
C ASP A 12 -13.18 -4.84 -13.72
N GLU A 13 -12.29 -5.49 -14.48
CA GLU A 13 -11.41 -6.55 -13.99
C GLU A 13 -9.97 -6.09 -13.73
N ILE A 14 -9.65 -4.88 -14.11
CA ILE A 14 -8.30 -4.30 -13.98
C ILE A 14 -8.08 -3.86 -12.54
N TYR A 15 -7.03 -4.38 -11.91
CA TYR A 15 -6.58 -3.85 -10.62
C TYR A 15 -6.05 -2.42 -10.77
N ASN A 16 -6.26 -1.62 -9.74
CA ASN A 16 -5.71 -0.27 -9.73
C ASN A 16 -4.17 -0.31 -9.82
N GLY A 17 -3.62 0.32 -10.87
CA GLY A 17 -2.19 0.31 -11.16
C GLY A 17 -1.68 -0.94 -11.91
N GLU A 18 -2.56 -1.82 -12.40
CA GLU A 18 -2.15 -2.97 -13.22
C GLU A 18 -1.66 -2.49 -14.58
N ILE A 19 -0.47 -2.95 -14.98
CA ILE A 19 0.20 -2.57 -16.23
C ILE A 19 0.24 -3.69 -17.27
N GLY A 20 0.21 -4.93 -16.84
CA GLY A 20 0.24 -6.07 -17.76
C GLY A 20 0.54 -7.39 -17.08
N THR A 21 0.70 -8.43 -17.88
CA THR A 21 1.06 -9.78 -17.42
C THR A 21 2.25 -10.35 -18.19
N LEU A 22 3.03 -11.15 -17.49
CA LEU A 22 4.12 -11.93 -18.07
C LEU A 22 4.11 -13.33 -17.43
N HIS A 23 3.99 -14.36 -18.24
CA HIS A 23 3.97 -15.76 -17.79
C HIS A 23 2.95 -16.04 -16.65
N GLY A 24 1.76 -15.43 -16.73
CA GLY A 24 0.72 -15.62 -15.72
C GLY A 24 0.90 -14.80 -14.43
N VAL A 25 1.93 -13.96 -14.36
CA VAL A 25 2.15 -13.03 -13.24
C VAL A 25 1.62 -11.66 -13.62
N ARG A 26 0.73 -11.10 -12.81
CA ARG A 26 0.21 -9.74 -12.98
C ARG A 26 1.17 -8.74 -12.37
N PHE A 27 1.48 -7.69 -13.11
CA PHE A 27 2.32 -6.59 -12.68
C PHE A 27 1.47 -5.38 -12.30
N VAL A 28 1.64 -4.93 -11.06
CA VAL A 28 0.97 -3.75 -10.51
C VAL A 28 2.01 -2.74 -10.10
N GLU A 29 1.89 -1.53 -10.60
CA GLU A 29 2.76 -0.41 -10.23
C GLU A 29 2.15 0.39 -9.10
N THR A 30 2.97 0.76 -8.11
CA THR A 30 2.55 1.61 -7.00
C THR A 30 3.70 2.50 -6.52
N SER A 31 3.38 3.74 -6.19
CA SER A 31 4.30 4.68 -5.53
C SER A 31 4.38 4.47 -4.01
N GLU A 32 3.48 3.65 -3.44
CA GLU A 32 3.40 3.42 -1.98
C GLU A 32 4.38 2.36 -1.46
N ALA A 33 5.17 1.75 -2.36
CA ALA A 33 6.15 0.74 -1.98
C ALA A 33 7.25 1.33 -1.08
N LYS A 34 7.73 0.52 -0.13
CA LYS A 34 8.80 0.93 0.78
C LYS A 34 10.10 1.19 0.03
N ILE A 35 10.70 2.33 0.29
CA ILE A 35 12.01 2.75 -0.21
C ILE A 35 12.98 2.85 0.97
N TRP A 36 14.17 2.29 0.83
CA TRP A 36 15.20 2.35 1.87
C TRP A 36 16.29 3.34 1.50
N LYS A 37 16.72 4.09 2.50
CA LYS A 37 17.84 5.04 2.45
C LYS A 37 18.73 4.85 3.67
N GLY A 38 20.00 5.20 3.56
CA GLY A 38 20.92 5.30 4.70
C GLY A 38 21.70 4.04 4.97
N THR A 39 21.88 3.70 6.25
CA THR A 39 22.77 2.62 6.69
C THR A 39 22.32 1.26 6.11
N GLY A 40 23.21 0.59 5.39
CA GLY A 40 22.93 -0.68 4.71
C GLY A 40 22.57 -0.53 3.23
N CYS A 41 22.33 0.68 2.74
CA CYS A 41 22.17 0.96 1.32
C CYS A 41 23.48 1.48 0.73
N PRO A 42 23.72 1.32 -0.58
CA PRO A 42 24.84 1.96 -1.25
C PRO A 42 24.81 3.48 -1.01
N THR A 43 25.97 4.07 -0.79
CA THR A 43 26.06 5.51 -0.45
C THR A 43 25.45 6.38 -1.54
N GLY A 44 24.48 7.20 -1.18
CA GLY A 44 23.81 8.14 -2.08
C GLY A 44 22.72 7.52 -2.96
N LEU A 45 22.44 6.22 -2.82
CA LEU A 45 21.43 5.54 -3.63
C LEU A 45 20.20 5.17 -2.79
N ALA A 46 19.03 5.24 -3.43
CA ALA A 46 17.81 4.71 -2.89
C ALA A 46 17.60 3.26 -3.37
N VAL A 47 17.15 2.39 -2.47
CA VAL A 47 16.83 0.99 -2.78
C VAL A 47 15.32 0.84 -2.83
N PHE A 48 14.85 0.37 -3.97
CA PHE A 48 13.43 0.13 -4.24
C PHE A 48 13.10 -1.35 -4.07
N SER A 49 11.88 -1.63 -3.63
CA SER A 49 11.41 -3.00 -3.44
C SER A 49 10.39 -3.40 -4.48
N THR A 50 10.58 -4.58 -5.06
CA THR A 50 9.56 -5.29 -5.84
C THR A 50 9.14 -6.51 -5.05
N LEU A 51 7.84 -6.70 -4.85
CA LEU A 51 7.29 -7.83 -4.12
C LEU A 51 6.61 -8.78 -5.10
N ILE A 52 7.00 -10.05 -5.03
CA ILE A 52 6.33 -11.14 -5.74
C ILE A 52 5.53 -11.90 -4.70
N LEU A 53 4.22 -11.95 -4.88
CA LEU A 53 3.28 -12.51 -3.93
C LEU A 53 2.55 -13.69 -4.56
N GLY A 54 2.64 -14.85 -3.93
CA GLY A 54 1.81 -16.00 -4.26
C GLY A 54 0.45 -15.95 -3.55
N ALA A 55 -0.43 -16.88 -3.89
CA ALA A 55 -1.70 -17.04 -3.19
C ALA A 55 -1.45 -17.32 -1.70
N HIS A 56 -2.23 -16.67 -0.82
CA HIS A 56 -2.12 -16.82 0.64
C HIS A 56 -0.75 -16.40 1.24
N ALA A 57 0.01 -15.56 0.56
CA ALA A 57 1.29 -15.05 1.08
C ALA A 57 1.11 -14.20 2.32
N TYR A 58 0.08 -13.38 2.36
CA TYR A 58 -0.28 -12.55 3.52
C TYR A 58 -1.79 -12.45 3.69
N GLY A 59 -2.23 -12.03 4.86
CA GLY A 59 -3.61 -11.73 5.17
C GLY A 59 -3.74 -10.43 5.94
N SER A 60 -4.86 -9.76 5.77
CA SER A 60 -5.25 -8.63 6.61
C SER A 60 -6.51 -8.99 7.36
N THR A 61 -6.61 -8.54 8.61
CA THR A 61 -7.82 -8.74 9.39
C THR A 61 -8.88 -7.72 9.00
N GLU A 62 -10.11 -8.20 8.90
CA GLU A 62 -11.30 -7.39 8.81
C GLU A 62 -12.20 -7.76 9.98
N ILE A 63 -12.52 -6.80 10.83
CA ILE A 63 -13.34 -6.99 12.02
C ILE A 63 -14.65 -6.26 11.78
N GLU A 64 -15.77 -6.96 12.00
CA GLU A 64 -17.10 -6.34 11.93
C GLU A 64 -17.19 -5.16 12.92
N GLY A 65 -17.55 -3.97 12.41
CA GLY A 65 -17.54 -2.73 13.19
C GLY A 65 -16.15 -2.12 13.43
N GLY A 66 -15.05 -2.76 12.97
CA GLY A 66 -13.68 -2.28 13.13
C GLY A 66 -13.11 -1.53 11.92
N GLY A 67 -13.92 -1.26 10.91
CA GLY A 67 -13.53 -0.46 9.74
C GLY A 67 -13.19 0.99 10.11
N LEU A 68 -12.77 1.76 9.11
CA LEU A 68 -12.50 3.19 9.29
C LEU A 68 -13.80 3.92 9.63
N GLU A 69 -13.89 4.42 10.84
CA GLU A 69 -15.00 5.23 11.33
C GLU A 69 -14.56 6.69 11.48
N HIS A 70 -15.29 7.57 10.86
CA HIS A 70 -15.11 9.01 10.96
C HIS A 70 -16.08 9.58 11.99
N ILE A 71 -15.56 10.24 13.01
CA ILE A 71 -16.32 10.74 14.15
C ILE A 71 -16.24 12.26 14.17
N VAL A 72 -17.39 12.92 14.01
CA VAL A 72 -17.51 14.38 14.10
C VAL A 72 -18.37 14.73 15.30
N LYS A 73 -17.83 15.52 16.20
CA LYS A 73 -18.52 16.10 17.35
C LYS A 73 -18.70 17.59 17.08
N GLN A 74 -19.92 18.01 16.97
CA GLN A 74 -20.27 19.43 16.77
C GLN A 74 -20.07 20.24 18.07
N LEU A 75 -20.15 21.56 17.96
CA LEU A 75 -20.10 22.49 19.11
C LEU A 75 -21.15 22.08 20.16
N GLY A 76 -20.74 22.14 21.43
CA GLY A 76 -21.64 21.82 22.57
C GLY A 76 -21.80 20.32 22.84
N TYR A 77 -21.04 19.44 22.21
CA TYR A 77 -21.08 18.01 22.47
C TYR A 77 -20.11 17.62 23.60
N GLY A 78 -20.65 16.93 24.64
CA GLY A 78 -19.87 16.51 25.81
C GLY A 78 -19.73 17.62 26.85
N ASP A 79 -18.55 17.77 27.44
CA ASP A 79 -18.27 18.77 28.49
C ASP A 79 -17.92 20.14 27.87
N ASP A 80 -18.77 20.65 26.99
CA ASP A 80 -18.59 21.97 26.38
C ASP A 80 -19.86 22.85 26.59
N PRO A 81 -20.09 23.33 27.81
CA PRO A 81 -21.32 24.10 28.13
C PRO A 81 -21.38 25.47 27.44
N LEU A 82 -20.27 25.96 26.93
CA LEU A 82 -20.20 27.27 26.24
C LEU A 82 -20.22 27.16 24.72
N ASN A 83 -20.39 25.96 24.16
CA ASN A 83 -20.41 25.72 22.72
C ASN A 83 -19.19 26.30 21.94
N GLN A 84 -17.98 26.13 22.51
CA GLN A 84 -16.76 26.71 21.96
C GLN A 84 -15.85 25.70 21.28
N ARG A 85 -16.14 24.39 21.40
CA ARG A 85 -15.28 23.32 20.92
C ARG A 85 -16.03 22.38 19.98
N ALA A 86 -15.37 22.08 18.89
CA ALA A 86 -15.73 20.97 18.01
C ALA A 86 -14.54 20.03 17.88
N SER A 87 -14.79 18.74 17.70
CA SER A 87 -13.72 17.77 17.50
C SER A 87 -14.01 16.86 16.32
N VAL A 88 -12.98 16.50 15.60
CA VAL A 88 -13.01 15.52 14.52
C VAL A 88 -11.97 14.46 14.85
N GLY A 89 -12.37 13.22 14.78
CA GLY A 89 -11.50 12.09 15.00
C GLY A 89 -11.81 10.95 14.03
N TRP A 90 -10.95 9.98 14.04
CA TRP A 90 -11.18 8.72 13.34
C TRP A 90 -10.66 7.56 14.19
N LYS A 91 -11.21 6.41 13.98
CA LYS A 91 -10.71 5.15 14.54
C LYS A 91 -10.78 4.05 13.49
N ALA A 92 -9.82 3.14 13.54
CA ALA A 92 -9.79 1.95 12.72
C ALA A 92 -9.06 0.82 13.44
N HIS A 93 -9.48 -0.40 13.19
CA HIS A 93 -8.81 -1.61 13.67
C HIS A 93 -8.38 -2.42 12.45
N LYS A 94 -7.06 -2.49 12.22
CA LYS A 94 -6.51 -3.25 11.10
C LYS A 94 -5.16 -3.80 11.49
N THR A 95 -4.92 -5.04 11.14
CA THR A 95 -3.59 -5.63 11.16
C THR A 95 -3.35 -6.46 9.90
N ALA A 96 -2.11 -6.66 9.57
CA ALA A 96 -1.71 -7.52 8.46
C ALA A 96 -0.55 -8.40 8.92
N GLU A 97 -0.60 -9.66 8.52
CA GLU A 97 0.41 -10.65 8.91
C GLU A 97 0.78 -11.52 7.70
N ARG A 98 2.03 -11.99 7.68
CA ARG A 98 2.48 -12.97 6.69
C ARG A 98 1.94 -14.34 7.08
N LEU A 99 1.26 -15.00 6.15
CA LEU A 99 0.68 -16.33 6.38
C LEU A 99 1.69 -17.42 6.00
N VAL A 100 2.26 -17.33 4.80
CA VAL A 100 3.25 -18.26 4.30
C VAL A 100 4.44 -17.48 3.77
N GLU A 101 5.53 -17.47 4.51
CA GLU A 101 6.71 -16.68 4.16
C GLU A 101 7.36 -17.12 2.84
N GLN A 102 7.28 -18.41 2.52
CA GLN A 102 7.85 -18.98 1.30
C GLN A 102 7.13 -18.52 0.01
N TYR A 103 5.90 -17.98 0.14
CA TYR A 103 5.12 -17.48 -0.99
C TYR A 103 5.32 -15.98 -1.22
N MET A 104 6.27 -15.39 -0.53
CA MET A 104 6.59 -13.98 -0.68
C MET A 104 8.09 -13.83 -0.97
N VAL A 105 8.40 -13.18 -2.09
CA VAL A 105 9.78 -12.87 -2.46
C VAL A 105 9.91 -11.36 -2.64
N ARG A 106 10.95 -10.78 -2.05
CA ARG A 106 11.29 -9.38 -2.19
C ARG A 106 12.57 -9.24 -3.01
N ILE A 107 12.48 -8.46 -4.06
CA ILE A 107 13.63 -8.08 -4.89
C ILE A 107 13.99 -6.63 -4.55
N GLU A 108 15.24 -6.41 -4.20
CA GLU A 108 15.79 -5.08 -3.91
C GLU A 108 16.63 -4.62 -5.08
N SER A 109 16.33 -3.46 -5.61
CA SER A 109 17.02 -2.89 -6.77
C SER A 109 17.26 -1.40 -6.61
N VAL A 110 18.26 -0.89 -7.30
CA VAL A 110 18.52 0.54 -7.45
C VAL A 110 18.12 1.00 -8.84
N SER A 111 17.70 2.25 -8.98
CA SER A 111 17.37 2.83 -10.28
C SER A 111 18.58 3.57 -10.85
N SER A 112 18.84 3.38 -12.14
CA SER A 112 19.80 4.18 -12.88
C SER A 112 19.26 5.58 -13.27
N TYR A 113 17.96 5.78 -13.12
CA TYR A 113 17.30 7.04 -13.47
C TYR A 113 17.11 7.98 -12.29
N SER A 114 17.14 7.47 -11.06
CA SER A 114 16.96 8.26 -9.86
C SER A 114 17.85 7.76 -8.73
N GLU A 115 18.74 8.63 -8.27
CA GLU A 115 19.54 8.41 -7.06
C GLU A 115 18.82 8.83 -5.80
N ASN A 116 17.68 9.52 -5.96
CA ASN A 116 16.96 10.13 -4.86
C ASN A 116 15.58 9.47 -4.68
N ALA A 117 15.31 9.01 -3.48
CA ALA A 117 14.02 8.42 -3.11
C ALA A 117 12.83 9.41 -3.11
N SER A 118 13.09 10.72 -3.21
CA SER A 118 12.05 11.75 -3.31
C SER A 118 11.70 12.10 -4.76
N ALA A 119 12.25 11.40 -5.72
CA ALA A 119 12.00 11.63 -7.15
C ALA A 119 10.87 10.77 -7.74
N ASN A 120 10.08 10.11 -6.89
CA ASN A 120 8.88 9.37 -7.30
C ASN A 120 7.65 10.25 -7.18
#